data_8cecf7b43d48358d509c780b433a560f
#
_entry.id   8cecf7b43d48358d509c780b433a560f
#
_cell.length_a   1.000
_cell.length_b   1.000
_cell.length_c   1.000
_cell.angle_alpha   90.00
_cell.angle_beta   90.00
_cell.angle_gamma   90.00
#
_symmetry.space_group_name_H-M   'P 1'
#
loop_
_entity.id
_entity.type
_entity.pdbx_description
1 polymer ?
#
loop_
_entity_poly.entity_id
_entity_poly.type
_entity_poly.pdbx_seq_one_letter_code
_entity_poly.pdbx_strand_id
1 'polypeptide(L)'
;MQDKEHLLSTLGLCARARALVVGTPLLCETLRAGNGRILCVLEASDTSANTHKRLTDKCTYYRVPLHRLEADAGTLGRAVGKTGAVAAVGVTD
;
A
#
# COMPACT_ATOMS: atom_id res chain seq x y z
N MET A 1 -4.80 -20.71 -3.69
CA MET A 1 -4.45 -19.44 -4.29
C MET A 1 -5.42 -18.36 -3.87
N GLN A 2 -4.92 -17.24 -3.46
CA GLN A 2 -5.78 -16.14 -3.08
C GLN A 2 -6.18 -15.34 -4.29
N ASP A 3 -7.44 -15.00 -4.35
CA ASP A 3 -7.91 -14.10 -5.38
C ASP A 3 -7.91 -12.65 -4.86
N LYS A 4 -8.21 -11.73 -5.75
CA LYS A 4 -8.22 -10.30 -5.46
C LYS A 4 -9.20 -9.96 -4.33
N GLU A 5 -10.38 -10.57 -4.34
CA GLU A 5 -11.40 -10.26 -3.36
C GLU A 5 -10.97 -10.67 -1.95
N HIS A 6 -10.34 -11.81 -1.83
CA HIS A 6 -9.84 -12.27 -0.54
C HIS A 6 -8.76 -11.34 -0.02
N LEU A 7 -7.84 -10.93 -0.88
CA LEU A 7 -6.78 -9.99 -0.49
C LEU A 7 -7.37 -8.66 -0.04
N LEU A 8 -8.32 -8.12 -0.78
CA LEU A 8 -8.94 -6.84 -0.43
C LEU A 8 -9.70 -6.93 0.90
N SER A 9 -10.36 -8.06 1.18
CA SER A 9 -11.03 -8.27 2.46
C SER A 9 -10.03 -8.28 3.60
N THR A 10 -8.89 -8.93 3.39
CA THR A 10 -7.83 -8.99 4.39
C THR A 10 -7.27 -7.59 4.67
N LEU A 11 -7.07 -6.79 3.62
CA LEU A 11 -6.62 -5.40 3.78
C LEU A 11 -7.61 -4.58 4.58
N GLY A 12 -8.91 -4.80 4.38
CA GLY A 12 -9.93 -4.12 5.17
C GLY A 12 -9.83 -4.44 6.65
N LEU A 13 -9.57 -5.70 6.99
CA LEU A 13 -9.35 -6.10 8.37
C LEU A 13 -8.09 -5.47 8.96
N CYS A 14 -7.02 -5.43 8.17
CA CYS A 14 -5.78 -4.76 8.60
C CYS A 14 -6.00 -3.28 8.85
N ALA A 15 -6.79 -2.62 8.01
CA ALA A 15 -7.09 -1.21 8.19
C ALA A 15 -7.84 -0.95 9.49
N ARG A 16 -8.81 -1.80 9.83
CA ARG A 16 -9.55 -1.69 11.09
C ARG A 16 -8.66 -1.92 12.29
N ALA A 17 -7.67 -2.79 12.16
CA ALA A 17 -6.71 -3.07 13.22
C ALA A 17 -5.58 -2.05 13.26
N ARG A 18 -5.61 -1.04 12.39
CA ARG A 18 -4.57 -0.02 12.27
C ARG A 18 -3.20 -0.61 11.91
N ALA A 19 -3.22 -1.68 11.16
CA ALA A 19 -2.00 -2.34 10.68
C ALA A 19 -1.62 -1.90 9.27
N LEU A 20 -2.14 -0.76 8.81
CA LEU A 20 -1.83 -0.21 7.50
C LEU A 20 -1.42 1.25 7.61
N VAL A 21 -0.47 1.63 6.75
CA VAL A 21 -0.16 3.02 6.46
C VAL A 21 -0.78 3.30 5.09
N VAL A 22 -1.74 4.20 5.03
CA VAL A 22 -2.53 4.43 3.82
C VAL A 22 -2.12 5.74 3.16
N GLY A 23 -1.84 5.68 1.86
CA GLY A 23 -1.51 6.84 1.05
C GLY A 23 -0.02 7.02 0.85
N THR A 24 0.34 7.43 -0.38
CA THR A 24 1.75 7.55 -0.76
C THR A 24 2.55 8.52 0.10
N PRO A 25 2.06 9.74 0.42
CA PRO A 25 2.85 10.65 1.24
C PRO A 25 3.19 10.11 2.60
N LEU A 26 2.21 9.55 3.31
CA LEU A 26 2.44 9.00 4.64
C LEU A 26 3.32 7.77 4.56
N LEU A 27 3.15 6.96 3.53
CA LEU A 27 3.95 5.76 3.32
C LEU A 27 5.43 6.10 3.13
N CYS A 28 5.72 7.08 2.27
CA CYS A 28 7.10 7.53 2.06
C CYS A 28 7.71 8.09 3.32
N GLU A 29 6.94 8.82 4.10
CA GLU A 29 7.39 9.39 5.35
C GLU A 29 7.70 8.32 6.37
N THR A 30 6.85 7.30 6.47
CA THR A 30 7.06 6.19 7.37
C THR A 30 8.28 5.37 6.99
N LEU A 31 8.49 5.15 5.69
CA LEU A 31 9.70 4.47 5.21
C LEU A 31 10.95 5.26 5.57
N ARG A 32 10.91 6.57 5.39
CA ARG A 32 12.05 7.44 5.68
C ARG A 32 12.39 7.47 7.17
N ALA A 33 11.38 7.30 8.03
CA ALA A 33 11.60 7.28 9.47
C ALA A 33 12.47 6.10 9.91
N GLY A 34 12.53 5.04 9.08
CA GLY A 34 13.49 3.96 9.30
C GLY A 34 13.25 3.10 10.51
N ASN A 35 12.02 3.03 11.00
CA ASN A 35 11.71 2.26 12.20
C ASN A 35 11.38 0.78 11.90
N GLY A 36 11.51 0.36 10.65
CA GLY A 36 11.35 -1.04 10.27
C GLY A 36 9.94 -1.60 10.37
N ARG A 37 8.92 -0.76 10.45
CA ARG A 37 7.56 -1.22 10.69
C ARG A 37 6.83 -1.66 9.44
N ILE A 38 7.24 -1.19 8.27
CA ILE A 38 6.60 -1.56 7.01
C ILE A 38 7.14 -2.91 6.56
N LEU A 39 6.27 -3.90 6.51
CA LEU A 39 6.63 -5.25 6.05
C LEU A 39 6.62 -5.37 4.54
N CYS A 40 5.64 -4.73 3.89
CA CYS A 40 5.57 -4.69 2.44
C CYS A 40 4.69 -3.53 2.01
N VAL A 41 4.78 -3.16 0.74
CA VAL A 41 3.98 -2.09 0.14
C VAL A 41 3.15 -2.70 -0.97
N LEU A 42 1.87 -2.37 -1.00
CA LEU A 42 0.94 -2.83 -2.02
C LEU A 42 0.49 -1.61 -2.83
N GLU A 43 0.68 -1.68 -4.13
CA GLU A 43 0.42 -0.57 -5.05
C GLU A 43 -0.77 -0.89 -5.95
N ALA A 44 -1.65 0.09 -6.18
CA ALA A 44 -2.78 -0.07 -7.10
C ALA A 44 -2.29 -0.23 -8.53
N SER A 45 -3.12 -0.82 -9.40
CA SER A 45 -2.74 -1.14 -10.77
C SER A 45 -2.65 0.10 -11.67
N ASP A 46 -3.30 1.18 -11.30
CA ASP A 46 -3.43 2.37 -12.14
C ASP A 46 -2.66 3.58 -11.60
N THR A 47 -1.63 3.35 -10.80
CA THR A 47 -0.79 4.43 -10.32
C THR A 47 -0.08 5.12 -11.49
N SER A 48 0.12 6.43 -11.35
CA SER A 48 0.86 7.18 -12.37
C SER A 48 2.31 6.70 -12.42
N ALA A 49 2.96 6.97 -13.54
CA ALA A 49 4.38 6.62 -13.73
C ALA A 49 5.25 7.27 -12.66
N ASN A 50 4.97 8.53 -12.32
CA ASN A 50 5.74 9.24 -11.29
C ASN A 50 5.57 8.60 -9.92
N THR A 51 4.35 8.25 -9.54
CA THR A 51 4.08 7.62 -8.26
C THR A 51 4.72 6.23 -8.20
N HIS A 52 4.58 5.47 -9.28
CA HIS A 52 5.19 4.14 -9.35
C HIS A 52 6.71 4.21 -9.19
N LYS A 53 7.36 5.14 -9.88
CA LYS A 53 8.80 5.32 -9.78
C LYS A 53 9.20 5.71 -8.35
N ARG A 54 8.47 6.63 -7.75
CA ARG A 54 8.73 7.08 -6.39
C ARG A 54 8.63 5.92 -5.39
N LEU A 55 7.58 5.11 -5.50
CA LEU A 55 7.41 3.95 -4.63
C LEU A 55 8.51 2.92 -4.87
N THR A 56 8.84 2.65 -6.12
CA THR A 56 9.90 1.70 -6.47
C THR A 56 11.24 2.14 -5.88
N ASP A 57 11.59 3.42 -6.05
CA ASP A 57 12.85 3.95 -5.55
C ASP A 57 12.93 3.85 -4.02
N LYS A 58 11.84 4.25 -3.33
CA LYS A 58 11.82 4.20 -1.87
C LYS A 58 11.85 2.78 -1.34
N CYS A 59 11.07 1.89 -1.92
CA CYS A 59 11.05 0.50 -1.48
C CYS A 59 12.39 -0.19 -1.73
N THR A 60 13.04 0.11 -2.83
CA THR A 60 14.36 -0.42 -3.12
C THR A 60 15.38 0.10 -2.11
N TYR A 61 15.35 1.39 -1.85
CA TYR A 61 16.31 2.01 -0.92
C TYR A 61 16.19 1.43 0.49
N TYR A 62 14.95 1.28 0.97
CA TYR A 62 14.70 0.79 2.32
C TYR A 62 14.54 -0.73 2.40
N ARG A 63 14.69 -1.42 1.27
CA ARG A 63 14.62 -2.89 1.20
C ARG A 63 13.29 -3.45 1.67
N VAL A 64 12.21 -2.82 1.22
CA VAL A 64 10.85 -3.25 1.52
C VAL A 64 10.25 -3.81 0.23
N PRO A 65 9.63 -5.01 0.27
CA PRO A 65 9.00 -5.56 -0.94
C PRO A 65 7.86 -4.68 -1.43
N LEU A 66 7.77 -4.52 -2.75
CA LEU A 66 6.70 -3.78 -3.41
C LEU A 66 5.94 -4.74 -4.33
N HIS A 67 4.63 -4.82 -4.15
CA HIS A 67 3.78 -5.65 -4.97
C HIS A 67 2.70 -4.82 -5.62
N ARG A 68 2.53 -4.98 -6.93
CA ARG A 68 1.48 -4.29 -7.65
C ARG A 68 0.25 -5.17 -7.71
N LEU A 69 -0.90 -4.62 -7.29
CA LEU A 69 -2.15 -5.35 -7.22
C LEU A 69 -2.87 -5.31 -8.57
N GLU A 70 -3.83 -6.23 -8.75
CA GLU A 70 -4.72 -6.19 -9.90
C GLU A 70 -5.99 -5.40 -9.60
N ALA A 71 -5.90 -4.44 -8.68
CA ALA A 71 -7.02 -3.60 -8.28
C ALA A 71 -6.60 -2.14 -8.45
N ASP A 72 -7.53 -1.32 -8.96
CA ASP A 72 -7.25 0.11 -9.15
C ASP A 72 -7.30 0.87 -7.82
N ALA A 73 -6.90 2.13 -7.86
CA ALA A 73 -6.82 2.97 -6.67
C ALA A 73 -8.18 3.17 -6.02
N GLY A 74 -9.24 3.27 -6.82
CA GLY A 74 -10.59 3.40 -6.28
C GLY A 74 -11.01 2.17 -5.50
N THR A 75 -10.75 0.99 -6.04
CA THR A 75 -11.06 -0.27 -5.38
C THR A 75 -10.24 -0.44 -4.11
N LEU A 76 -8.95 -0.12 -4.18
CA LEU A 76 -8.07 -0.21 -3.01
C LEU A 76 -8.55 0.75 -1.91
N GLY A 77 -8.93 1.98 -2.27
CA GLY A 77 -9.45 2.94 -1.31
C GLY A 77 -10.67 2.42 -0.57
N ARG A 78 -11.62 1.86 -1.32
CA ARG A 78 -12.82 1.28 -0.72
C ARG A 78 -12.48 0.12 0.21
N ALA A 79 -11.54 -0.72 -0.19
CA ALA A 79 -11.17 -1.89 0.61
C ALA A 79 -10.59 -1.49 1.97
N VAL A 80 -9.89 -0.37 2.05
CA VAL A 80 -9.28 0.09 3.31
C VAL A 80 -10.11 1.15 4.02
N GLY A 81 -11.35 1.36 3.58
CA GLY A 81 -12.29 2.24 4.29
C GLY A 81 -12.11 3.72 4.01
N LYS A 82 -11.52 4.08 2.89
CA LYS A 82 -11.36 5.47 2.49
C LYS A 82 -12.43 5.87 1.48
N THR A 83 -12.77 7.15 1.43
CA THR A 83 -13.76 7.65 0.49
C THR A 83 -13.15 7.99 -0.87
N GLY A 84 -11.86 8.16 -0.96
CA GLY A 84 -11.16 8.49 -2.19
C GLY A 84 -10.27 7.38 -2.67
N ALA A 85 -9.62 7.61 -3.81
CA ALA A 85 -8.67 6.66 -4.37
C ALA A 85 -7.40 6.61 -3.50
N VAL A 86 -6.84 5.43 -3.39
CA VAL A 86 -5.60 5.18 -2.64
C VAL A 86 -4.61 4.49 -3.56
N ALA A 87 -3.49 5.13 -3.84
CA ALA A 87 -2.51 4.59 -4.77
C ALA A 87 -1.69 3.44 -4.18
N ALA A 88 -1.42 3.48 -2.88
CA ALA A 88 -0.60 2.47 -2.23
C ALA A 88 -0.86 2.42 -0.74
N VAL A 89 -0.60 1.25 -0.16
CA VAL A 89 -0.67 1.04 1.29
C VAL A 89 0.56 0.27 1.74
N GLY A 90 0.98 0.51 2.97
CA GLY A 90 2.05 -0.27 3.60
C GLY A 90 1.46 -1.14 4.69
N VAL A 91 1.82 -2.41 4.68
CA VAL A 91 1.39 -3.35 5.72
C VAL A 91 2.41 -3.30 6.85
N THR A 92 1.93 -3.09 8.08
CA THR A 92 2.80 -3.00 9.24
C THR A 92 2.67 -4.24 10.11
N ASP A 93 3.61 -4.36 11.02
CA ASP A 93 3.60 -5.47 11.97
C ASP A 93 2.52 -5.28 13.03
#